data_39300a08dce69cb7e87e0454d6454978
#
_entry.id   39300a08dce69cb7e87e0454d6454978
#
_cell.length_a   1.000
_cell.length_b   1.000
_cell.length_c   1.000
_cell.angle_alpha   90.00
_cell.angle_beta   90.00
_cell.angle_gamma   90.00
#
_symmetry.space_group_name_H-M   'P 1'
#
loop_
_entity.id
_entity.type
_entity.pdbx_description
1 polymer ?
#
loop_
_entity_poly.entity_id
_entity_poly.type
_entity_poly.pdbx_seq_one_letter_code
_entity_poly.pdbx_strand_id
1 'polypeptide(L)'
;MRGYRRYRPVQRGCIGVRVSDIEAQLGTTYTAETIAALQDRFAHTRFVWLMGADNLAQFDQWKDWRQIMETTPIWIIARPDARLSPLSSRAARMYRGARVPAKQSRSLGHLSGPAWCYLNMPLMPISSTALRSGA
;
A
#
# COMPACT_ATOMS: atom_id res chain seq x y z
N MET A 1 13.49 9.87 8.06
CA MET A 1 13.57 9.23 8.84
C MET A 1 13.15 9.62 10.08
N ARG A 2 13.23 10.61 10.21
CA ARG A 2 12.91 11.27 11.25
C ARG A 2 11.56 11.05 11.77
N GLY A 3 10.51 10.89 11.06
CA GLY A 3 9.15 10.75 11.55
C GLY A 3 8.76 9.35 12.02
N TYR A 4 9.51 8.34 11.65
CA TYR A 4 9.06 6.97 11.89
C TYR A 4 9.02 6.57 13.35
N ARG A 5 9.94 7.07 14.13
CA ARG A 5 9.99 6.70 15.54
C ARG A 5 8.75 7.12 16.29
N ARG A 6 8.07 8.14 15.80
CA ARG A 6 6.91 8.67 16.48
C ARG A 6 5.67 7.83 16.30
N TYR A 7 5.73 6.85 15.43
CA TYR A 7 4.59 6.01 15.16
C TYR A 7 4.60 4.72 15.97
N ARG A 8 5.56 4.55 16.85
CA ARG A 8 5.61 3.35 17.68
C ARG A 8 4.33 3.07 18.44
N PRO A 9 3.69 4.08 19.05
CA PRO A 9 2.47 3.80 19.78
C PRO A 9 1.35 3.20 18.92
N VAL A 10 1.37 3.47 17.64
CA VAL A 10 0.36 2.95 16.73
C VAL A 10 0.45 1.44 16.60
N GLN A 11 1.59 0.88 16.90
CA GLN A 11 1.78 -0.56 16.79
C GLN A 11 1.14 -1.34 17.92
N ARG A 12 0.72 -0.67 18.96
CA ARG A 12 0.05 -1.36 20.04
C ARG A 12 -1.21 -2.00 19.51
N GLY A 13 -1.42 -3.22 19.70
CA GLY A 13 -2.58 -3.92 19.25
C GLY A 13 -2.57 -4.29 17.76
N CYS A 14 -1.51 -3.93 17.04
CA CYS A 14 -1.37 -4.32 15.65
C CYS A 14 -0.31 -5.40 15.58
N ILE A 15 -0.72 -6.63 15.84
CA ILE A 15 0.19 -7.75 15.82
C ILE A 15 0.77 -7.93 14.43
N GLY A 16 2.08 -8.01 14.35
CA GLY A 16 2.74 -8.19 13.06
C GLY A 16 3.10 -6.92 12.33
N VAL A 17 2.70 -5.76 12.85
CA VAL A 17 3.06 -4.49 12.25
C VAL A 17 4.31 -3.93 12.92
N ARG A 18 5.28 -3.54 12.12
CA ARG A 18 6.52 -2.94 12.62
C ARG A 18 6.81 -1.67 11.87
N VAL A 19 7.19 -0.64 12.61
CA VAL A 19 7.64 0.61 12.02
C VAL A 19 9.15 0.55 11.87
N SER A 20 9.63 0.88 10.68
CA SER A 20 11.04 0.73 10.36
C SER A 20 11.52 1.94 9.56
N ASP A 21 12.80 2.26 9.68
CA ASP A 21 13.46 3.27 8.87
C ASP A 21 14.21 2.62 7.70
N ILE A 22 13.67 1.52 7.19
CA ILE A 22 14.34 0.72 6.16
C ILE A 22 14.70 1.55 4.93
N GLU A 23 13.90 2.54 4.58
CA GLU A 23 14.22 3.39 3.44
C GLU A 23 15.52 4.14 3.65
N ALA A 24 15.73 4.65 4.87
CA ALA A 24 16.99 5.32 5.18
C ALA A 24 18.16 4.35 5.14
N GLN A 25 17.94 3.12 5.61
CA GLN A 25 18.99 2.10 5.58
C GLN A 25 19.33 1.68 4.17
N LEU A 26 18.35 1.66 3.28
CA LEU A 26 18.57 1.29 1.88
C LEU A 26 19.11 2.46 1.05
N GLY A 27 18.99 3.68 1.56
CA GLY A 27 19.45 4.86 0.84
C GLY A 27 18.60 5.22 -0.36
N THR A 28 17.33 4.81 -0.36
CA THR A 28 16.44 5.05 -1.49
C THR A 28 15.59 6.28 -1.26
N THR A 29 15.21 6.95 -2.36
CA THR A 29 14.37 8.14 -2.33
C THR A 29 12.99 7.87 -2.92
N TYR A 30 12.93 7.10 -4.00
CA TYR A 30 11.68 6.84 -4.70
C TYR A 30 11.17 5.45 -4.37
N THR A 31 9.84 5.32 -4.39
CA THR A 31 9.18 4.06 -4.03
C THR A 31 9.66 2.90 -4.90
N ALA A 32 9.82 3.11 -6.20
CA ALA A 32 10.30 2.05 -7.09
C ALA A 32 11.67 1.55 -6.66
N GLU A 33 12.55 2.44 -6.25
CA GLU A 33 13.87 2.07 -5.77
C GLU A 33 13.79 1.30 -4.47
N THR A 34 12.92 1.74 -3.58
CA THR A 34 12.74 1.07 -2.30
C THR A 34 12.23 -0.35 -2.48
N ILE A 35 11.24 -0.52 -3.32
CA ILE A 35 10.66 -1.84 -3.57
C ILE A 35 11.70 -2.76 -4.22
N ALA A 36 12.43 -2.26 -5.20
CA ALA A 36 13.46 -3.06 -5.87
C ALA A 36 14.55 -3.49 -4.89
N ALA A 37 14.97 -2.58 -4.03
CA ALA A 37 15.99 -2.89 -3.04
C ALA A 37 15.50 -3.89 -2.00
N LEU A 38 14.23 -3.78 -1.60
CA LEU A 38 13.65 -4.74 -0.66
C LEU A 38 13.55 -6.13 -1.28
N GLN A 39 13.12 -6.21 -2.53
CA GLN A 39 13.02 -7.48 -3.22
C GLN A 39 14.37 -8.14 -3.42
N ASP A 40 15.39 -7.34 -3.63
CA ASP A 40 16.75 -7.84 -3.78
C ASP A 40 17.32 -8.30 -2.44
N ARG A 41 17.13 -7.50 -1.40
CA ARG A 41 17.68 -7.81 -0.08
C ARG A 41 16.96 -8.98 0.60
N PHE A 42 15.66 -9.09 0.37
CA PHE A 42 14.84 -10.14 0.97
C PHE A 42 14.23 -10.99 -0.15
N ALA A 43 15.08 -11.67 -0.89
CA ALA A 43 14.68 -12.37 -2.11
C ALA A 43 13.60 -13.45 -1.90
N HIS A 44 13.49 -13.98 -0.69
CA HIS A 44 12.51 -15.01 -0.39
C HIS A 44 11.25 -14.47 0.27
N THR A 45 11.13 -13.15 0.38
CA THR A 45 9.96 -12.51 0.99
C THR A 45 9.06 -11.96 -0.10
N ARG A 46 7.77 -12.19 0.05
CA ARG A 46 6.78 -11.64 -0.88
C ARG A 46 6.28 -10.32 -0.33
N PHE A 47 6.36 -9.29 -1.15
CA PHE A 47 5.95 -7.95 -0.75
C PHE A 47 4.66 -7.56 -1.43
N VAL A 48 3.79 -6.88 -0.70
CA VAL A 48 2.61 -6.24 -1.25
C VAL A 48 2.72 -4.76 -0.87
N TRP A 49 2.59 -3.89 -1.86
CA TRP A 49 2.63 -2.47 -1.61
C TRP A 49 1.24 -1.99 -1.22
N LEU A 50 1.17 -1.22 -0.14
CA LEU A 50 -0.10 -0.70 0.37
C LEU A 50 -0.15 0.80 0.13
N MET A 51 -1.23 1.29 -0.48
CA MET A 51 -1.41 2.73 -0.68
C MET A 51 -2.87 3.11 -0.55
N GLY A 52 -3.11 4.39 -0.29
CA GLY A 52 -4.45 4.93 -0.25
C GLY A 52 -4.98 5.21 -1.66
N ALA A 53 -6.29 5.30 -1.78
CA ALA A 53 -6.93 5.58 -3.06
C ALA A 53 -6.50 6.93 -3.65
N ASP A 54 -6.21 7.90 -2.81
CA ASP A 54 -5.73 9.20 -3.28
C ASP A 54 -4.42 9.06 -4.04
N ASN A 55 -3.57 8.14 -3.62
CA ASN A 55 -2.32 7.90 -4.31
C ASN A 55 -2.54 7.20 -5.65
N LEU A 56 -3.55 6.35 -5.74
CA LEU A 56 -3.87 5.72 -7.01
C LEU A 56 -4.25 6.75 -8.06
N ALA A 57 -4.96 7.80 -7.66
CA ALA A 57 -5.41 8.85 -8.58
C ALA A 57 -4.23 9.53 -9.28
N GLN A 58 -3.09 9.60 -8.64
CA GLN A 58 -1.90 10.25 -9.18
C GLN A 58 -0.70 9.32 -9.27
N PHE A 59 -0.93 8.03 -9.20
CA PHE A 59 0.15 7.04 -9.21
C PHE A 59 0.96 7.09 -10.49
N ASP A 60 0.33 7.45 -11.60
CA ASP A 60 1.00 7.56 -12.89
C ASP A 60 2.01 8.70 -12.95
N GLN A 61 2.09 9.53 -11.90
CA GLN A 61 3.09 10.58 -11.81
C GLN A 61 4.30 10.15 -10.97
N TRP A 62 4.25 8.99 -10.37
CA TRP A 62 5.38 8.49 -9.59
C TRP A 62 6.48 8.01 -10.52
N LYS A 63 7.72 8.21 -10.10
CA LYS A 63 8.85 7.75 -10.89
C LYS A 63 8.79 6.23 -11.03
N ASP A 64 8.91 5.76 -12.27
CA ASP A 64 8.91 4.32 -12.59
C ASP A 64 7.67 3.59 -12.07
N TRP A 65 6.54 4.26 -12.12
CA TRP A 65 5.31 3.69 -11.57
C TRP A 65 4.90 2.38 -12.26
N ARG A 66 5.20 2.25 -13.56
CA ARG A 66 4.87 1.01 -14.26
C ARG A 66 5.68 -0.16 -13.74
N GLN A 67 6.94 0.10 -13.37
CA GLN A 67 7.77 -0.93 -12.78
C GLN A 67 7.17 -1.41 -11.47
N ILE A 68 6.69 -0.49 -10.65
CA ILE A 68 6.02 -0.85 -9.39
C ILE A 68 4.80 -1.72 -9.70
N MET A 69 3.96 -1.25 -10.61
CA MET A 69 2.71 -1.95 -10.94
C MET A 69 2.97 -3.34 -11.50
N GLU A 70 4.00 -3.49 -12.32
CA GLU A 70 4.28 -4.74 -13.01
C GLU A 70 5.05 -5.75 -12.17
N THR A 71 5.73 -5.30 -11.13
CA THR A 71 6.57 -6.20 -10.33
C THR A 71 6.02 -6.48 -8.94
N THR A 72 5.05 -5.72 -8.48
CA THR A 72 4.62 -5.79 -7.09
C THR A 72 3.10 -5.76 -6.99
N PRO A 73 2.50 -6.73 -6.32
CA PRO A 73 1.07 -6.65 -6.03
C PRO A 73 0.77 -5.44 -5.15
N ILE A 74 -0.37 -4.81 -5.37
CA ILE A 74 -0.72 -3.57 -4.68
C ILE A 74 -2.09 -3.68 -4.04
N TRP A 75 -2.19 -3.34 -2.77
CA TRP A 75 -3.46 -3.15 -2.08
C TRP A 75 -3.76 -1.66 -2.05
N ILE A 76 -4.93 -1.30 -2.53
CA ILE A 76 -5.38 0.09 -2.50
C ILE A 76 -6.54 0.18 -1.54
N ILE A 77 -6.38 1.02 -0.52
CA ILE A 77 -7.38 1.19 0.53
C ILE A 77 -8.11 2.49 0.33
N ALA A 78 -9.42 2.41 0.18
CA ALA A 78 -10.26 3.59 0.02
C ALA A 78 -11.01 3.87 1.32
N ARG A 79 -11.02 5.12 1.73
CA ARG A 79 -11.80 5.54 2.89
C ARG A 79 -13.29 5.54 2.51
N PRO A 80 -14.20 5.50 3.50
CA PRO A 80 -15.62 5.49 3.21
C PRO A 80 -16.09 6.68 2.38
N ASP A 81 -15.42 7.82 2.51
CA ASP A 81 -15.74 9.03 1.78
C ASP A 81 -14.98 9.15 0.47
N ALA A 82 -14.20 8.16 0.11
CA ALA A 82 -13.43 8.20 -1.12
C ALA A 82 -14.35 8.18 -2.32
N ARG A 83 -14.03 9.01 -3.30
CA ARG A 83 -14.80 9.06 -4.54
C ARG A 83 -14.34 7.96 -5.49
N LEU A 84 -15.16 7.66 -6.47
CA LEU A 84 -14.83 6.64 -7.45
C LEU A 84 -13.76 7.10 -8.44
N SER A 85 -13.40 8.38 -8.43
CA SER A 85 -12.44 8.92 -9.38
C SER A 85 -11.09 8.19 -9.40
N PRO A 86 -10.58 7.66 -8.27
CA PRO A 86 -9.32 6.90 -8.33
C PRO A 86 -9.39 5.69 -9.26
N LEU A 87 -10.56 5.07 -9.38
CA LEU A 87 -10.74 3.92 -10.27
C LEU A 87 -10.78 4.31 -11.74
N SER A 88 -10.96 5.58 -12.06
CA SER A 88 -10.89 6.06 -13.42
C SER A 88 -9.54 6.68 -13.75
N SER A 89 -8.58 6.60 -12.85
CA SER A 89 -7.24 7.13 -13.07
C SER A 89 -6.54 6.38 -14.20
N ARG A 90 -5.48 6.98 -14.71
CA ARG A 90 -4.70 6.36 -15.78
C ARG A 90 -4.16 5.00 -15.37
N ALA A 91 -3.61 4.91 -14.15
CA ALA A 91 -3.05 3.65 -13.67
C ALA A 91 -4.11 2.57 -13.58
N ALA A 92 -5.27 2.89 -13.02
CA ALA A 92 -6.35 1.92 -12.87
C ALA A 92 -6.87 1.45 -14.23
N ARG A 93 -6.96 2.36 -15.19
CA ARG A 93 -7.44 2.00 -16.52
C ARG A 93 -6.44 1.16 -17.30
N MET A 94 -5.17 1.52 -17.23
CA MET A 94 -4.13 0.79 -17.96
C MET A 94 -3.97 -0.64 -17.45
N TYR A 95 -4.15 -0.83 -16.17
CA TYR A 95 -3.98 -2.15 -15.55
C TYR A 95 -5.30 -2.75 -15.08
N ARG A 96 -6.37 -2.39 -15.77
CA ARG A 96 -7.70 -2.89 -15.42
C ARG A 96 -7.78 -4.40 -15.41
N GLY A 97 -7.09 -5.05 -16.34
CA GLY A 97 -7.08 -6.50 -16.42
C GLY A 97 -6.35 -7.19 -15.28
N ALA A 98 -5.56 -6.44 -14.51
CA ALA A 98 -4.83 -6.99 -13.39
C ALA A 98 -5.56 -6.80 -12.06
N ARG A 99 -6.73 -6.21 -12.07
CA ARG A 99 -7.48 -5.96 -10.85
C ARG A 99 -8.05 -7.27 -10.29
N VAL A 100 -7.79 -7.50 -9.01
CA VAL A 100 -8.26 -8.68 -8.29
C VAL A 100 -9.48 -8.30 -7.47
N PRO A 101 -10.55 -9.11 -7.46
CA PRO A 101 -11.74 -8.80 -6.65
C PRO A 101 -11.40 -8.66 -5.17
N ALA A 102 -12.11 -7.77 -4.48
CA ALA A 102 -11.85 -7.51 -3.07
C ALA A 102 -11.94 -8.78 -2.21
N LYS A 103 -12.84 -9.67 -2.55
CA LYS A 103 -13.01 -10.90 -1.78
C LYS A 103 -11.82 -11.85 -1.91
N GLN A 104 -10.94 -11.62 -2.89
CA GLN A 104 -9.74 -12.41 -3.09
C GLN A 104 -8.49 -11.67 -2.64
N SER A 105 -8.65 -10.59 -1.89
CA SER A 105 -7.53 -9.75 -1.48
C SER A 105 -6.45 -10.52 -0.71
N ARG A 106 -6.83 -11.54 0.02
CA ARG A 106 -5.87 -12.32 0.82
C ARG A 106 -4.88 -13.08 -0.05
N SER A 107 -5.25 -13.40 -1.28
CA SER A 107 -4.35 -14.14 -2.16
C SER A 107 -3.34 -13.24 -2.85
N LEU A 108 -3.45 -11.93 -2.67
CA LEU A 108 -2.60 -10.99 -3.40
C LEU A 108 -1.11 -11.24 -3.14
N GLY A 109 -0.76 -11.58 -1.91
CA GLY A 109 0.63 -11.85 -1.56
C GLY A 109 1.22 -13.07 -2.25
N HIS A 110 0.39 -13.92 -2.82
CA HIS A 110 0.85 -15.11 -3.54
C HIS A 110 0.94 -14.88 -5.04
N LEU A 111 0.56 -13.70 -5.51
CA LEU A 111 0.57 -13.38 -6.92
C LEU A 111 1.85 -12.61 -7.28
N SER A 112 2.23 -12.72 -8.55
CA SER A 112 3.25 -11.85 -9.09
C SER A 112 2.56 -10.64 -9.69
N GLY A 113 3.26 -9.52 -9.77
CA GLY A 113 2.72 -8.37 -10.48
C GLY A 113 2.57 -8.66 -11.98
N PRO A 114 1.71 -7.96 -12.68
CA PRO A 114 0.80 -6.95 -12.14
C PRO A 114 -0.41 -7.59 -11.47
N ALA A 115 -0.76 -7.08 -10.31
CA ALA A 115 -1.97 -7.47 -9.60
C ALA A 115 -2.29 -6.38 -8.60
N TRP A 116 -3.53 -5.94 -8.55
CA TRP A 116 -3.91 -4.93 -7.57
C TRP A 116 -5.34 -5.14 -7.13
N CYS A 117 -5.64 -4.72 -5.91
CA CYS A 117 -6.93 -4.91 -5.30
C CYS A 117 -7.38 -3.61 -4.68
N TYR A 118 -8.62 -3.25 -4.92
CA TYR A 118 -9.22 -2.02 -4.39
C TYR A 118 -10.17 -2.40 -3.27
N LEU A 119 -9.84 -2.00 -2.04
CA LEU A 119 -10.62 -2.34 -0.87
C LEU A 119 -11.29 -1.10 -0.32
N ASN A 120 -12.61 -1.15 -0.20
CA ASN A 120 -13.35 -0.10 0.45
C ASN A 120 -13.39 -0.37 1.94
N MET A 121 -12.88 0.59 2.71
CA MET A 121 -12.97 0.47 4.16
C MET A 121 -14.41 0.66 4.59
N PRO A 122 -14.94 -0.23 5.43
CA PRO A 122 -16.28 -0.03 5.93
C PRO A 122 -16.35 1.25 6.75
N LEU A 123 -17.52 1.89 6.73
CA LEU A 123 -17.74 3.07 7.56
C LEU A 123 -17.78 2.62 9.01
N MET A 124 -16.75 2.98 9.76
CA MET A 124 -16.70 2.62 11.16
C MET A 124 -16.92 3.84 12.02
N PRO A 125 -17.75 3.76 13.03
CA PRO A 125 -17.98 4.88 13.93
C PRO A 125 -16.81 5.17 14.85
N ILE A 126 -15.75 4.38 14.78
CA ILE A 126 -14.58 4.54 15.63
C ILE A 126 -13.66 5.60 15.05
N SER A 127 -13.46 6.67 15.80
CA SER A 127 -12.54 7.72 15.42
C SER A 127 -11.17 7.47 16.04
N SER A 128 -10.18 8.25 15.62
CA SER A 128 -8.87 8.21 16.24
C SER A 128 -8.95 8.47 17.73
N THR A 129 -9.84 9.35 18.14
CA THR A 129 -10.02 9.66 19.56
C THR A 129 -10.56 8.45 20.30
N ALA A 130 -11.54 7.77 19.73
CA ALA A 130 -12.09 6.57 20.36
C ALA A 130 -11.03 5.48 20.48
N LEU A 131 -10.20 5.32 19.47
CA LEU A 131 -9.14 4.33 19.52
C LEU A 131 -8.13 4.65 20.62
N ARG A 132 -7.81 5.93 20.78
CA ARG A 132 -6.86 6.32 21.83
C ARG A 132 -7.43 6.20 23.23
N SER A 133 -8.73 6.28 23.36
CA SER A 133 -9.34 6.23 24.70
C SER A 133 -9.66 4.83 25.15
N GLY A 134 -9.05 3.86 24.57
CA GLY A 134 -9.13 2.56 25.16
C GLY A 134 -9.86 1.50 24.38
N ALA A 135 -10.19 1.85 23.22
CA ALA A 135 -10.78 0.83 22.37
C ALA A 135 -9.76 -0.27 22.09
#